data_aa1bbba0744cfe92762e02f759d0aff4
#
_entry.id   aa1bbba0744cfe92762e02f759d0aff4
#
_cell.length_a   1.000
_cell.length_b   1.000
_cell.length_c   1.000
_cell.angle_alpha   90.00
_cell.angle_beta   90.00
_cell.angle_gamma   90.00
#
_symmetry.space_group_name_H-M   'P 1'
#
loop_
_entity.id
_entity.type
_entity.pdbx_description
1 polymer ?
#
loop_
_entity_poly.entity_id
_entity_poly.type
_entity_poly.pdbx_seq_one_letter_code
_entity_poly.pdbx_strand_id
1 'polypeptide(L)'
;MNTKLINPRRILLKLSWEALQWDLQYGIKVEFLDEIAKKIVYLSKKRKIQLVIVIWWWNIFRWMAGAAKWLDRASADYMWMIATIMNWIALWDAIEKAWNDVRIMSAIEIPRVAESYIRRRALKHLEKWRIIISVAGTGNPYFTTDSSAVLRWLELECDYMVKGTKVDGIYDKDPVKYQDAKKYDEISLSESLNKWLRVMDQSALALAKDEKLDIFIGKLEDIDKIWTKDFVWSYVYAG
;
A
#
# COMPACT_ATOMS: atom_id res chain seq x y z
N MET A 1 -0.82 -25.14 -2.56
CA MET A 1 0.00 -23.91 -2.50
C MET A 1 0.98 -23.94 -3.65
N ASN A 2 0.83 -23.01 -4.58
CA ASN A 2 1.59 -23.01 -5.83
C ASN A 2 3.07 -22.68 -5.52
N THR A 3 4.00 -23.55 -5.89
CA THR A 3 5.46 -23.45 -5.62
C THR A 3 6.12 -22.17 -6.19
N LYS A 4 5.40 -21.40 -6.98
CA LYS A 4 5.85 -20.10 -7.53
C LYS A 4 5.89 -18.95 -6.50
N LEU A 5 5.30 -19.12 -5.33
CA LEU A 5 5.09 -18.06 -4.32
C LEU A 5 6.21 -17.96 -3.27
N ILE A 6 7.36 -18.63 -3.50
CA ILE A 6 8.40 -18.75 -2.48
C ILE A 6 9.50 -17.72 -2.74
N ASN A 7 9.73 -16.83 -1.75
CA ASN A 7 10.81 -15.85 -1.67
C ASN A 7 10.85 -14.79 -2.79
N PRO A 8 9.94 -13.81 -2.78
CA PRO A 8 10.07 -12.67 -3.68
C PRO A 8 11.37 -11.90 -3.37
N ARG A 9 11.97 -11.38 -4.42
CA ARG A 9 13.10 -10.45 -4.28
C ARG A 9 12.62 -9.06 -3.91
N ARG A 10 11.50 -8.63 -4.50
CA ARG A 10 10.96 -7.28 -4.35
C ARG A 10 9.44 -7.30 -4.27
N ILE A 11 8.89 -6.59 -3.32
CA ILE A 11 7.44 -6.41 -3.18
C ILE A 11 7.05 -4.96 -3.08
N LEU A 12 5.85 -4.66 -3.57
CA LEU A 12 5.17 -3.42 -3.25
C LEU A 12 4.21 -3.68 -2.09
N LEU A 13 4.41 -2.98 -0.99
CA LEU A 13 3.55 -3.03 0.18
C LEU A 13 2.60 -1.82 0.16
N LYS A 14 1.32 -2.06 -0.11
CA LYS A 14 0.29 -1.05 -0.02
C LYS A 14 -0.37 -1.09 1.35
N LEU A 15 -0.22 -0.02 2.11
CA LEU A 15 -0.78 0.10 3.44
C LEU A 15 -2.11 0.86 3.40
N SER A 16 -3.16 0.26 3.98
CA SER A 16 -4.41 0.96 4.21
C SER A 16 -4.31 1.74 5.53
N TRP A 17 -4.45 3.06 5.45
CA TRP A 17 -4.43 3.90 6.65
C TRP A 17 -5.56 3.61 7.65
N GLU A 18 -6.70 3.13 7.18
CA GLU A 18 -7.78 2.70 8.05
C GLU A 18 -7.32 1.61 9.05
N ALA A 19 -6.33 0.81 8.66
CA ALA A 19 -5.69 -0.15 9.55
C ALA A 19 -4.73 0.52 10.54
N LEU A 20 -4.24 1.75 10.25
CA LEU A 20 -3.32 2.51 11.11
C LEU A 20 -4.02 3.38 12.16
N GLN A 21 -5.33 3.68 12.00
CA GLN A 21 -6.08 4.57 12.90
C GLN A 21 -6.51 3.93 14.23
N TRP A 22 -6.66 2.60 14.25
CA TRP A 22 -7.19 1.84 15.36
C TRP A 22 -8.44 2.50 15.99
N ASP A 23 -8.33 3.22 17.09
CA ASP A 23 -9.47 3.84 17.81
C ASP A 23 -9.42 5.38 17.85
N LEU A 24 -8.47 6.02 17.14
CA LEU A 24 -8.35 7.47 17.18
C LEU A 24 -9.29 8.14 16.17
N GLN A 25 -10.02 9.19 16.63
CA GLN A 25 -10.81 10.04 15.72
C GLN A 25 -9.91 10.84 14.77
N TYR A 26 -8.69 11.21 15.19
CA TYR A 26 -7.71 12.00 14.43
C TYR A 26 -6.28 11.57 14.78
N GLY A 27 -5.33 11.76 13.84
CA GLY A 27 -3.90 11.61 14.07
C GLY A 27 -3.37 10.21 13.82
N ILE A 28 -2.14 9.98 14.26
CA ILE A 28 -1.37 8.75 14.12
C ILE A 28 -1.08 8.22 15.51
N LYS A 29 -1.39 6.96 15.75
CA LYS A 29 -0.95 6.28 16.98
C LYS A 29 0.53 5.96 16.84
N VAL A 30 1.38 6.66 17.60
CA VAL A 30 2.85 6.58 17.50
C VAL A 30 3.33 5.16 17.78
N GLU A 31 2.74 4.48 18.76
CA GLU A 31 3.08 3.09 19.13
C GLU A 31 2.84 2.14 17.96
N PHE A 32 1.75 2.34 17.22
CA PHE A 32 1.43 1.52 16.06
C PHE A 32 2.36 1.78 14.89
N LEU A 33 2.76 3.05 14.67
CA LEU A 33 3.79 3.38 13.68
C LEU A 33 5.11 2.68 13.96
N ASP A 34 5.55 2.70 15.22
CA ASP A 34 6.78 2.03 15.66
C ASP A 34 6.71 0.51 15.44
N GLU A 35 5.57 -0.09 15.76
CA GLU A 35 5.33 -1.52 15.51
C GLU A 35 5.41 -1.86 14.02
N ILE A 36 4.72 -1.11 13.16
CA ILE A 36 4.73 -1.35 11.71
C ILE A 36 6.11 -1.09 11.12
N ALA A 37 6.82 -0.05 11.58
CA ALA A 37 8.19 0.22 11.15
C ALA A 37 9.13 -0.95 11.47
N LYS A 38 9.04 -1.55 12.67
CA LYS A 38 9.80 -2.74 13.04
C LYS A 38 9.51 -3.93 12.14
N LYS A 39 8.22 -4.18 11.82
CA LYS A 39 7.81 -5.25 10.89
C LYS A 39 8.33 -5.02 9.47
N ILE A 40 8.25 -3.79 8.96
CA ILE A 40 8.82 -3.40 7.67
C ILE A 40 10.34 -3.63 7.65
N VAL A 41 11.05 -3.20 8.67
CA VAL A 41 12.50 -3.40 8.80
C VAL A 41 12.86 -4.90 8.89
N TYR A 42 12.05 -5.69 9.61
CA TYR A 42 12.20 -7.14 9.67
C TYR A 42 12.11 -7.78 8.27
N LEU A 43 11.09 -7.42 7.48
CA LEU A 43 10.96 -7.91 6.10
C LEU A 43 12.19 -7.56 5.25
N SER A 44 12.66 -6.31 5.32
CA SER A 44 13.82 -5.88 4.56
C SER A 44 15.11 -6.57 4.99
N LYS A 45 15.45 -6.51 6.29
CA LYS A 45 16.75 -6.98 6.80
C LYS A 45 16.84 -8.48 7.01
N LYS A 46 15.83 -9.07 7.64
CA LYS A 46 15.85 -10.49 8.03
C LYS A 46 15.35 -11.39 6.90
N ARG A 47 14.28 -10.97 6.22
CA ARG A 47 13.72 -11.74 5.11
C ARG A 47 14.38 -11.44 3.76
N LYS A 48 15.26 -10.45 3.70
CA LYS A 48 15.99 -10.07 2.48
C LYS A 48 15.06 -9.70 1.32
N ILE A 49 14.02 -8.90 1.61
CA ILE A 49 13.05 -8.43 0.63
C ILE A 49 13.27 -6.95 0.37
N GLN A 50 13.40 -6.55 -0.88
CA GLN A 50 13.41 -5.13 -1.29
C GLN A 50 11.98 -4.60 -1.21
N LEU A 51 11.79 -3.45 -0.52
CA LEU A 51 10.47 -2.93 -0.21
C LEU A 51 10.20 -1.60 -0.89
N VAL A 52 9.07 -1.55 -1.58
CA VAL A 52 8.44 -0.32 -2.06
C VAL A 52 7.14 -0.15 -1.27
N ILE A 53 6.96 0.99 -0.65
CA ILE A 53 5.79 1.25 0.19
C ILE A 53 4.93 2.34 -0.44
N VAL A 54 3.62 2.09 -0.52
CA VAL A 54 2.60 3.05 -0.93
C VAL A 54 1.52 3.07 0.14
N ILE A 55 1.14 4.24 0.64
CA ILE A 55 0.05 4.34 1.61
C ILE A 55 -1.12 5.13 1.03
N TRP A 56 -2.31 4.68 1.36
CA TRP A 56 -3.53 5.42 1.14
C TRP A 56 -3.90 6.24 2.37
N TRP A 57 -4.34 7.47 2.13
CA TRP A 57 -4.61 8.44 3.17
C TRP A 57 -6.09 8.84 3.23
N TRP A 58 -6.69 8.77 4.44
CA TRP A 58 -8.07 9.23 4.66
C TRP A 58 -8.23 10.24 5.82
N ASN A 59 -7.24 10.40 6.70
CA ASN A 59 -7.44 10.97 8.04
C ASN A 59 -7.39 12.51 8.15
N ILE A 60 -6.58 13.21 7.37
CA ILE A 60 -6.49 14.68 7.46
C ILE A 60 -7.76 15.34 6.88
N PHE A 61 -8.42 14.67 5.94
CA PHE A 61 -9.53 15.26 5.17
C PHE A 61 -10.94 14.92 5.63
N ARG A 62 -11.15 14.21 6.73
CA ARG A 62 -12.52 13.96 7.25
C ARG A 62 -13.27 15.26 7.56
N TRP A 63 -12.59 16.26 8.12
CA TRP A 63 -13.18 17.58 8.36
C TRP A 63 -13.46 18.34 7.07
N MET A 64 -12.71 18.08 5.99
CA MET A 64 -12.93 18.67 4.68
C MET A 64 -14.01 17.98 3.85
N ALA A 65 -14.52 16.81 4.27
CA ALA A 65 -15.64 16.18 3.55
C ALA A 65 -16.89 17.07 3.49
N GLY A 66 -17.07 17.97 4.47
CA GLY A 66 -18.05 19.05 4.41
C GLY A 66 -17.65 20.22 3.52
N ALA A 67 -16.37 20.56 3.47
CA ALA A 67 -15.81 21.64 2.66
C ALA A 67 -15.56 21.24 1.20
N ALA A 68 -15.39 19.93 0.93
CA ALA A 68 -15.11 19.39 -0.40
C ALA A 68 -16.25 19.61 -1.43
N LYS A 69 -17.44 20.03 -0.99
CA LYS A 69 -18.56 20.34 -1.89
C LYS A 69 -18.34 21.57 -2.77
N TRP A 70 -17.39 22.44 -2.43
CA TRP A 70 -17.07 23.67 -3.18
C TRP A 70 -15.72 23.62 -3.89
N LEU A 71 -14.87 22.63 -3.60
CA LEU A 71 -13.60 22.43 -4.28
C LEU A 71 -13.80 21.68 -5.59
N ASP A 72 -13.10 22.12 -6.64
CA ASP A 72 -13.01 21.33 -7.85
C ASP A 72 -12.22 20.03 -7.59
N ARG A 73 -12.48 19.01 -8.39
CA ARG A 73 -11.89 17.67 -8.21
C ARG A 73 -10.38 17.67 -8.28
N ALA A 74 -9.79 18.43 -9.21
CA ALA A 74 -8.33 18.43 -9.37
C ALA A 74 -7.64 19.09 -8.17
N SER A 75 -8.17 20.20 -7.66
CA SER A 75 -7.67 20.84 -6.44
C SER A 75 -7.76 19.91 -5.23
N ALA A 76 -8.89 19.23 -5.07
CA ALA A 76 -9.06 18.24 -3.99
C ALA A 76 -8.01 17.11 -4.10
N ASP A 77 -7.80 16.55 -5.29
CA ASP A 77 -6.84 15.49 -5.53
C ASP A 77 -5.38 15.95 -5.24
N TYR A 78 -4.99 17.19 -5.59
CA TYR A 78 -3.68 17.76 -5.21
C TYR A 78 -3.53 17.89 -3.69
N MET A 79 -4.56 18.36 -3.01
CA MET A 79 -4.54 18.43 -1.54
C MET A 79 -4.37 17.04 -0.92
N TRP A 80 -5.02 16.01 -1.49
CA TRP A 80 -4.82 14.62 -1.09
C TRP A 80 -3.37 14.15 -1.31
N MET A 81 -2.78 14.45 -2.44
CA MET A 81 -1.39 14.12 -2.74
C MET A 81 -0.43 14.76 -1.74
N ILE A 82 -0.62 16.05 -1.41
CA ILE A 82 0.20 16.75 -0.41
C ILE A 82 0.00 16.15 0.98
N ALA A 83 -1.24 15.83 1.37
CA ALA A 83 -1.52 15.20 2.65
C ALA A 83 -0.80 13.85 2.81
N THR A 84 -0.63 13.07 1.74
CA THR A 84 0.16 11.83 1.82
C THR A 84 1.60 12.11 2.26
N ILE A 85 2.20 13.22 1.82
CA ILE A 85 3.59 13.54 2.13
C ILE A 85 3.79 13.82 3.62
N MET A 86 2.86 14.55 4.26
CA MET A 86 2.95 14.86 5.70
C MET A 86 3.05 13.60 6.55
N ASN A 87 2.29 12.58 6.22
CA ASN A 87 2.26 11.35 7.02
C ASN A 87 3.45 10.45 6.80
N TRP A 88 4.02 10.52 5.62
CA TRP A 88 5.20 9.75 5.30
C TRP A 88 6.42 10.18 6.08
N ILE A 89 6.52 11.44 6.45
CA ILE A 89 7.58 11.94 7.32
C ILE A 89 7.57 11.17 8.65
N ALA A 90 6.38 10.90 9.21
CA ALA A 90 6.27 10.15 10.46
C ALA A 90 6.71 8.67 10.32
N LEU A 91 6.30 7.99 9.23
CA LEU A 91 6.74 6.61 9.01
C LEU A 91 8.23 6.53 8.63
N TRP A 92 8.73 7.49 7.86
CA TRP A 92 10.14 7.61 7.55
C TRP A 92 10.98 7.71 8.82
N ASP A 93 10.65 8.64 9.71
CA ASP A 93 11.31 8.80 11.00
C ASP A 93 11.27 7.51 11.85
N ALA A 94 10.11 6.83 11.89
CA ALA A 94 9.98 5.55 12.59
C ALA A 94 10.85 4.44 11.99
N ILE A 95 10.96 4.36 10.65
CA ILE A 95 11.81 3.36 9.98
C ILE A 95 13.30 3.67 10.20
N GLU A 96 13.72 4.94 10.16
CA GLU A 96 15.11 5.33 10.47
C GLU A 96 15.47 5.03 11.93
N LYS A 97 14.58 5.31 12.87
CA LYS A 97 14.74 4.92 14.28
C LYS A 97 14.84 3.40 14.47
N ALA A 98 14.18 2.62 13.61
CA ALA A 98 14.32 1.17 13.56
C ALA A 98 15.59 0.69 12.80
N TRP A 99 16.54 1.61 12.51
CA TRP A 99 17.84 1.34 11.91
C TRP A 99 17.79 0.82 10.46
N ASN A 100 16.91 1.34 9.63
CA ASN A 100 16.95 1.04 8.19
C ASN A 100 17.08 2.31 7.35
N ASP A 101 17.83 2.22 6.26
CA ASP A 101 17.98 3.30 5.29
C ASP A 101 16.72 3.36 4.42
N VAL A 102 16.05 4.50 4.38
CA VAL A 102 14.78 4.71 3.68
C VAL A 102 14.84 5.99 2.84
N ARG A 103 14.13 6.02 1.72
CA ARG A 103 14.02 7.19 0.85
C ARG A 103 12.56 7.49 0.55
N ILE A 104 12.17 8.74 0.78
CA ILE A 104 10.88 9.26 0.32
C ILE A 104 11.07 9.78 -1.10
N MET A 105 10.26 9.26 -2.03
CA MET A 105 10.25 9.70 -3.43
C MET A 105 8.86 10.19 -3.81
N SER A 106 8.77 11.45 -4.21
CA SER A 106 7.51 12.12 -4.49
C SER A 106 7.25 12.26 -5.98
N ALA A 107 6.01 11.99 -6.38
CA ALA A 107 5.54 12.25 -7.74
C ALA A 107 5.28 13.74 -8.01
N ILE A 108 5.11 14.55 -6.95
CA ILE A 108 5.10 16.02 -7.01
C ILE A 108 6.43 16.53 -6.49
N GLU A 109 7.01 17.53 -7.14
CA GLU A 109 8.30 18.08 -6.74
C GLU A 109 8.22 18.85 -5.42
N ILE A 110 8.88 18.33 -4.39
CA ILE A 110 9.04 18.95 -3.06
C ILE A 110 10.47 18.70 -2.58
N PRO A 111 11.47 19.29 -3.24
CA PRO A 111 12.88 18.89 -3.11
C PRO A 111 13.48 19.07 -1.72
N ARG A 112 12.88 19.90 -0.85
CA ARG A 112 13.32 20.07 0.54
C ARG A 112 12.88 18.94 1.48
N VAL A 113 11.92 18.11 1.05
CA VAL A 113 11.28 17.11 1.92
C VAL A 113 11.42 15.69 1.37
N ALA A 114 11.37 15.55 0.03
CA ALA A 114 11.41 14.26 -0.64
C ALA A 114 12.20 14.36 -1.94
N GLU A 115 12.80 13.25 -2.36
CA GLU A 115 13.42 13.15 -3.67
C GLU A 115 12.33 13.12 -4.75
N SER A 116 12.58 13.79 -5.91
CA SER A 116 11.71 13.63 -7.08
C SER A 116 11.73 12.17 -7.54
N TYR A 117 10.55 11.60 -7.78
CA TYR A 117 10.45 10.22 -8.23
C TYR A 117 11.02 10.06 -9.64
N ILE A 118 12.11 9.36 -9.75
CA ILE A 118 12.73 8.94 -11.01
C ILE A 118 12.96 7.44 -10.95
N ARG A 119 12.31 6.67 -11.83
CA ARG A 119 12.35 5.20 -11.85
C ARG A 119 13.77 4.63 -11.67
N ARG A 120 14.74 5.10 -12.46
CA ARG A 120 16.13 4.62 -12.41
C ARG A 120 16.80 4.91 -11.06
N ARG A 121 16.46 6.02 -10.41
CA ARG A 121 16.97 6.37 -9.08
C ARG A 121 16.36 5.46 -8.02
N ALA A 122 15.06 5.20 -8.10
CA ALA A 122 14.37 4.28 -7.20
C ALA A 122 14.96 2.86 -7.28
N LEU A 123 15.18 2.34 -8.49
CA LEU A 123 15.84 1.03 -8.68
C LEU A 123 17.23 0.97 -8.04
N LYS A 124 18.06 2.02 -8.20
CA LYS A 124 19.37 2.11 -7.55
C LYS A 124 19.28 2.13 -6.03
N HIS A 125 18.24 2.74 -5.45
CA HIS A 125 18.00 2.68 -4.01
C HIS A 125 17.65 1.27 -3.56
N LEU A 126 16.76 0.57 -4.27
CA LEU A 126 16.39 -0.80 -3.97
C LEU A 126 17.59 -1.76 -4.06
N GLU A 127 18.46 -1.60 -5.06
CA GLU A 127 19.71 -2.37 -5.19
C GLU A 127 20.63 -2.19 -3.99
N LYS A 128 20.60 -1.01 -3.34
CA LYS A 128 21.34 -0.71 -2.10
C LYS A 128 20.57 -1.10 -0.84
N TRP A 129 19.51 -1.89 -0.97
CA TRP A 129 18.65 -2.35 0.13
C TRP A 129 17.98 -1.21 0.92
N ARG A 130 17.77 -0.06 0.29
CA ARG A 130 17.00 1.04 0.83
C ARG A 130 15.52 0.77 0.64
N ILE A 131 14.73 1.05 1.66
CA ILE A 131 13.27 1.04 1.55
C ILE A 131 12.84 2.28 0.78
N ILE A 132 11.97 2.13 -0.21
CA ILE A 132 11.36 3.23 -0.94
C ILE A 132 9.97 3.50 -0.37
N ILE A 133 9.71 4.76 -0.05
CA ILE A 133 8.37 5.27 0.25
C ILE A 133 7.94 6.13 -0.94
N SER A 134 6.95 5.67 -1.72
CA SER A 134 6.39 6.44 -2.83
C SER A 134 5.20 7.26 -2.36
N VAL A 135 5.28 8.58 -2.51
CA VAL A 135 4.27 9.54 -2.06
C VAL A 135 3.70 10.36 -3.21
N ALA A 136 2.64 11.12 -2.95
CA ALA A 136 1.92 11.96 -3.91
C ALA A 136 1.28 11.18 -5.07
N GLY A 137 0.96 9.91 -4.86
CA GLY A 137 0.21 9.11 -5.82
C GLY A 137 0.90 8.98 -7.17
N THR A 138 0.17 9.26 -8.26
CA THR A 138 0.72 9.33 -9.63
C THR A 138 1.32 10.70 -9.95
N GLY A 139 1.09 11.73 -9.13
CA GLY A 139 1.36 13.12 -9.43
C GLY A 139 0.26 13.80 -10.27
N ASN A 140 -0.76 13.05 -10.70
CA ASN A 140 -1.85 13.53 -11.53
C ASN A 140 -3.20 13.39 -10.82
N PRO A 141 -4.09 14.40 -10.91
CA PRO A 141 -5.48 14.29 -10.46
C PRO A 141 -6.21 13.13 -11.14
N TYR A 142 -7.37 12.76 -10.60
CA TYR A 142 -8.28 11.71 -11.08
C TYR A 142 -7.80 10.26 -10.90
N PHE A 143 -6.57 10.04 -10.48
CA PHE A 143 -6.03 8.71 -10.16
C PHE A 143 -6.07 8.44 -8.66
N THR A 144 -6.35 7.20 -8.30
CA THR A 144 -6.35 6.77 -6.91
C THR A 144 -4.98 6.29 -6.46
N THR A 145 -4.85 6.00 -5.18
CA THR A 145 -3.65 5.34 -4.64
C THR A 145 -3.52 3.89 -5.10
N ASP A 146 -4.64 3.22 -5.45
CA ASP A 146 -4.60 1.88 -6.05
C ASP A 146 -3.93 1.93 -7.43
N SER A 147 -4.33 2.89 -8.28
CA SER A 147 -3.69 3.14 -9.57
C SER A 147 -2.22 3.47 -9.44
N SER A 148 -1.85 4.29 -8.45
CA SER A 148 -0.45 4.59 -8.15
C SER A 148 0.32 3.35 -7.73
N ALA A 149 -0.25 2.49 -6.89
CA ALA A 149 0.40 1.28 -6.42
C ALA A 149 0.69 0.32 -7.59
N VAL A 150 -0.29 0.10 -8.48
CA VAL A 150 -0.09 -0.73 -9.69
C VAL A 150 1.01 -0.15 -10.59
N LEU A 151 0.98 1.18 -10.82
CA LEU A 151 2.01 1.84 -11.64
C LEU A 151 3.41 1.67 -11.03
N ARG A 152 3.58 1.87 -9.72
CA ARG A 152 4.88 1.69 -9.05
C ARG A 152 5.31 0.23 -9.00
N TRP A 153 4.38 -0.71 -8.89
CA TRP A 153 4.68 -2.13 -9.00
C TRP A 153 5.33 -2.47 -10.35
N LEU A 154 4.74 -1.99 -11.45
CA LEU A 154 5.26 -2.17 -12.82
C LEU A 154 6.63 -1.51 -13.00
N GLU A 155 6.72 -0.21 -12.69
CA GLU A 155 7.93 0.58 -12.90
C GLU A 155 9.12 0.07 -12.10
N LEU A 156 8.89 -0.46 -10.91
CA LEU A 156 9.94 -0.93 -10.01
C LEU A 156 10.13 -2.44 -10.06
N GLU A 157 9.48 -3.13 -10.99
CA GLU A 157 9.66 -4.56 -11.25
C GLU A 157 9.48 -5.39 -9.97
N CYS A 158 8.38 -5.14 -9.25
CA CYS A 158 8.06 -5.90 -8.06
C CYS A 158 7.45 -7.26 -8.43
N ASP A 159 7.79 -8.30 -7.67
CA ASP A 159 7.27 -9.66 -7.90
C ASP A 159 5.78 -9.75 -7.53
N TYR A 160 5.40 -9.10 -6.41
CA TYR A 160 4.04 -9.11 -5.89
C TYR A 160 3.64 -7.77 -5.31
N MET A 161 2.32 -7.53 -5.29
CA MET A 161 1.72 -6.51 -4.45
C MET A 161 1.14 -7.14 -3.19
N VAL A 162 1.40 -6.54 -2.04
CA VAL A 162 0.82 -6.92 -0.75
C VAL A 162 -0.01 -5.76 -0.24
N LYS A 163 -1.32 -5.98 -0.07
CA LYS A 163 -2.25 -4.97 0.45
C LYS A 163 -2.60 -5.27 1.90
N GLY A 164 -2.02 -4.50 2.81
CA GLY A 164 -2.35 -4.56 4.24
C GLY A 164 -3.62 -3.78 4.55
N THR A 165 -4.61 -4.46 5.14
CA THR A 165 -5.94 -3.93 5.47
C THR A 165 -6.30 -4.21 6.94
N LYS A 166 -7.52 -3.85 7.38
CA LYS A 166 -8.06 -4.21 8.71
C LYS A 166 -8.51 -5.66 8.80
N VAL A 167 -8.78 -6.29 7.66
CA VAL A 167 -9.31 -7.66 7.58
C VAL A 167 -8.27 -8.60 6.97
N ASP A 168 -8.40 -9.88 7.24
CA ASP A 168 -7.43 -10.92 6.88
C ASP A 168 -7.61 -11.45 5.44
N GLY A 169 -8.41 -10.78 4.61
CA GLY A 169 -8.59 -11.18 3.22
C GLY A 169 -9.77 -10.52 2.54
N ILE A 170 -10.18 -11.11 1.42
CA ILE A 170 -11.35 -10.70 0.64
C ILE A 170 -12.56 -11.55 1.05
N TYR A 171 -13.70 -10.91 1.18
CA TYR A 171 -14.96 -11.54 1.56
C TYR A 171 -16.05 -11.20 0.54
N ASP A 172 -17.08 -12.06 0.46
CA ASP A 172 -18.28 -11.83 -0.36
C ASP A 172 -19.10 -10.62 0.13
N LYS A 173 -19.01 -10.29 1.40
CA LYS A 173 -19.61 -9.12 2.07
C LYS A 173 -18.77 -8.67 3.25
N ASP A 174 -19.09 -7.53 3.84
CA ASP A 174 -18.32 -6.93 4.93
C ASP A 174 -18.30 -7.84 6.18
N PRO A 175 -17.16 -8.47 6.55
CA PRO A 175 -17.07 -9.40 7.68
C PRO A 175 -17.25 -8.72 9.05
N VAL A 176 -17.12 -7.39 9.12
CA VAL A 176 -17.38 -6.64 10.36
C VAL A 176 -18.87 -6.50 10.63
N LYS A 177 -19.68 -6.44 9.56
CA LYS A 177 -21.16 -6.29 9.64
C LYS A 177 -21.90 -7.62 9.60
N TYR A 178 -21.34 -8.61 8.92
CA TYR A 178 -22.00 -9.88 8.65
C TYR A 178 -21.16 -11.05 9.13
N GLN A 179 -21.61 -11.75 10.18
CA GLN A 179 -20.91 -12.91 10.76
C GLN A 179 -20.83 -14.11 9.81
N ASP A 180 -21.74 -14.20 8.83
CA ASP A 180 -21.81 -15.25 7.81
C ASP A 180 -21.03 -14.87 6.53
N ALA A 181 -20.18 -13.82 6.56
CA ALA A 181 -19.31 -13.45 5.46
C ALA A 181 -18.32 -14.58 5.15
N LYS A 182 -18.22 -14.93 3.86
CA LYS A 182 -17.34 -16.00 3.39
C LYS A 182 -16.08 -15.41 2.81
N LYS A 183 -14.93 -15.85 3.32
CA LYS A 183 -13.62 -15.47 2.81
C LYS A 183 -13.29 -16.24 1.54
N TYR A 184 -12.63 -15.54 0.61
CA TYR A 184 -11.98 -16.14 -0.55
C TYR A 184 -10.49 -16.34 -0.23
N ASP A 185 -10.03 -17.58 -0.19
CA ASP A 185 -8.59 -17.87 -0.04
C ASP A 185 -7.84 -17.54 -1.34
N GLU A 186 -8.45 -17.88 -2.49
CA GLU A 186 -7.95 -17.56 -3.82
C GLU A 186 -9.09 -17.08 -4.70
N ILE A 187 -8.84 -16.08 -5.55
CA ILE A 187 -9.80 -15.55 -6.51
C ILE A 187 -9.07 -14.88 -7.68
N SER A 188 -9.61 -15.02 -8.90
CA SER A 188 -9.04 -14.29 -10.04
C SER A 188 -9.43 -12.81 -10.05
N LEU A 189 -8.60 -11.95 -10.66
CA LEU A 189 -8.94 -10.54 -10.89
C LEU A 189 -10.23 -10.40 -11.68
N SER A 190 -10.45 -11.26 -12.69
CA SER A 190 -11.67 -11.26 -13.50
C SER A 190 -12.92 -11.60 -12.67
N GLU A 191 -12.83 -12.61 -11.81
CA GLU A 191 -13.93 -13.00 -10.93
C GLU A 191 -14.21 -11.92 -9.88
N SER A 192 -13.17 -11.31 -9.32
CA SER A 192 -13.32 -10.24 -8.35
C SER A 192 -14.04 -9.01 -8.95
N LEU A 193 -13.75 -8.68 -10.22
CA LEU A 193 -14.46 -7.64 -10.96
C LEU A 193 -15.93 -8.00 -11.18
N ASN A 194 -16.21 -9.21 -11.66
CA ASN A 194 -17.56 -9.67 -11.93
C ASN A 194 -18.46 -9.72 -10.68
N LYS A 195 -17.85 -10.02 -9.53
CA LYS A 195 -18.54 -10.05 -8.22
C LYS A 195 -18.53 -8.70 -7.50
N TRP A 196 -18.01 -7.64 -8.12
CA TRP A 196 -17.95 -6.29 -7.54
C TRP A 196 -17.21 -6.26 -6.17
N LEU A 197 -16.26 -7.14 -5.97
CA LEU A 197 -15.47 -7.17 -4.72
C LEU A 197 -14.53 -5.97 -4.66
N ARG A 198 -14.43 -5.35 -3.50
CA ARG A 198 -13.63 -4.15 -3.29
C ARG A 198 -12.13 -4.45 -3.10
N VAL A 199 -11.53 -5.10 -4.10
CA VAL A 199 -10.08 -5.36 -4.11
C VAL A 199 -9.31 -4.07 -4.35
N MET A 200 -9.67 -3.36 -5.41
CA MET A 200 -9.10 -2.07 -5.86
C MET A 200 -10.18 -1.28 -6.62
N ASP A 201 -9.86 -0.03 -7.00
CA ASP A 201 -10.69 0.68 -7.97
C ASP A 201 -10.60 0.04 -9.38
N GLN A 202 -11.59 0.34 -10.21
CA GLN A 202 -11.71 -0.30 -11.54
C GLN A 202 -10.52 -0.03 -12.46
N SER A 203 -9.94 1.17 -12.43
CA SER A 203 -8.80 1.55 -13.28
C SER A 203 -7.57 0.75 -12.88
N ALA A 204 -7.32 0.64 -11.56
CA ALA A 204 -6.23 -0.15 -11.01
C ALA A 204 -6.39 -1.64 -11.31
N LEU A 205 -7.62 -2.17 -11.18
CA LEU A 205 -7.91 -3.57 -11.50
C LEU A 205 -7.73 -3.90 -12.98
N ALA A 206 -8.16 -3.01 -13.88
CA ALA A 206 -7.96 -3.20 -15.32
C ALA A 206 -6.48 -3.28 -15.67
N LEU A 207 -5.67 -2.32 -15.19
CA LEU A 207 -4.23 -2.32 -15.41
C LEU A 207 -3.55 -3.55 -14.76
N ALA A 208 -3.95 -3.90 -13.53
CA ALA A 208 -3.41 -5.07 -12.84
C ALA A 208 -3.70 -6.38 -13.57
N LYS A 209 -4.88 -6.49 -14.21
CA LYS A 209 -5.26 -7.65 -15.02
C LYS A 209 -4.45 -7.73 -16.31
N ASP A 210 -4.34 -6.61 -17.04
CA ASP A 210 -3.61 -6.56 -18.32
C ASP A 210 -2.13 -6.91 -18.13
N GLU A 211 -1.54 -6.46 -17.02
CA GLU A 211 -0.14 -6.67 -16.66
C GLU A 211 0.12 -7.89 -15.78
N LYS A 212 -0.91 -8.71 -15.55
CA LYS A 212 -0.85 -9.98 -14.79
C LYS A 212 -0.28 -9.83 -13.38
N LEU A 213 -0.74 -8.81 -12.65
CA LEU A 213 -0.35 -8.56 -11.27
C LEU A 213 -0.97 -9.58 -10.32
N ASP A 214 -0.14 -10.19 -9.51
CA ASP A 214 -0.55 -11.03 -8.39
C ASP A 214 -0.56 -10.23 -7.08
N ILE A 215 -1.66 -10.33 -6.34
CA ILE A 215 -1.91 -9.50 -5.14
C ILE A 215 -2.21 -10.41 -3.95
N PHE A 216 -1.57 -10.11 -2.80
CA PHE A 216 -1.93 -10.66 -1.50
C PHE A 216 -2.67 -9.62 -0.67
N ILE A 217 -3.79 -10.00 -0.07
CA ILE A 217 -4.62 -9.12 0.76
C ILE A 217 -4.85 -9.74 2.13
N GLY A 218 -4.51 -9.00 3.17
CA GLY A 218 -4.67 -9.48 4.54
C GLY A 218 -4.44 -8.41 5.59
N LYS A 219 -4.35 -8.82 6.85
CA LYS A 219 -4.17 -7.88 7.97
C LYS A 219 -2.83 -7.20 7.93
N LEU A 220 -2.84 -5.88 8.10
CA LEU A 220 -1.63 -5.08 8.21
C LEU A 220 -0.75 -5.52 9.39
N GLU A 221 -1.38 -5.93 10.49
CA GLU A 221 -0.69 -6.42 11.68
C GLU A 221 0.16 -7.67 11.44
N ASP A 222 -0.17 -8.46 10.41
CA ASP A 222 0.48 -9.73 10.09
C ASP A 222 1.46 -9.62 8.91
N ILE A 223 1.89 -8.41 8.52
CA ILE A 223 2.78 -8.22 7.37
C ILE A 223 4.14 -8.91 7.54
N ASP A 224 4.64 -9.05 8.75
CA ASP A 224 5.88 -9.77 9.06
C ASP A 224 5.77 -11.28 8.86
N LYS A 225 4.55 -11.82 8.88
CA LYS A 225 4.26 -13.25 8.63
C LYS A 225 4.15 -13.61 7.13
N ILE A 226 4.29 -12.64 6.23
CA ILE A 226 4.25 -12.87 4.78
C ILE A 226 5.15 -14.05 4.40
N TRP A 227 4.60 -15.03 3.66
CA TRP A 227 5.28 -16.27 3.24
C TRP A 227 5.82 -17.14 4.39
N THR A 228 5.21 -17.06 5.57
CA THR A 228 5.39 -18.06 6.63
C THR A 228 4.20 -19.02 6.64
N LYS A 229 4.28 -20.09 7.47
CA LYS A 229 3.16 -21.03 7.65
C LYS A 229 1.94 -20.40 8.31
N ASP A 230 2.14 -19.29 9.06
CA ASP A 230 1.09 -18.57 9.78
C ASP A 230 0.45 -17.46 8.95
N PHE A 231 0.71 -17.46 7.65
CA PHE A 231 0.25 -16.44 6.74
C PHE A 231 -1.18 -16.73 6.26
N VAL A 232 -2.14 -15.96 6.74
CA VAL A 232 -3.58 -16.10 6.41
C VAL A 232 -4.02 -14.90 5.57
N TRP A 233 -3.96 -15.04 4.25
CA TRP A 233 -4.27 -13.96 3.30
C TRP A 233 -5.11 -14.49 2.15
N SER A 234 -5.82 -13.58 1.47
CA SER A 234 -6.42 -13.88 0.17
C SER A 234 -5.40 -13.64 -0.93
N TYR A 235 -5.29 -14.60 -1.83
CA TYR A 235 -4.48 -14.49 -3.03
C TYR A 235 -5.35 -14.13 -4.22
N VAL A 236 -5.05 -13.00 -4.87
CA VAL A 236 -5.72 -12.54 -6.09
C VAL A 236 -4.75 -12.68 -7.24
N TYR A 237 -5.09 -13.53 -8.18
CA TYR A 237 -4.24 -13.82 -9.34
C TYR A 237 -4.83 -13.26 -10.64
N ALA A 238 -3.98 -13.03 -11.62
CA ALA A 238 -4.36 -12.38 -12.86
C ALA A 238 -5.35 -13.20 -13.74
N GLY A 239 -5.35 -14.52 -13.62
CA GLY A 239 -6.20 -15.44 -14.40
C GLY A 239 -5.53 -15.96 -15.67
#